data_14f8a3f9a0803c2d96152687e18d00c4
#
_entry.id   14f8a3f9a0803c2d96152687e18d00c4
#
_cell.length_a   1.000
_cell.length_b   1.000
_cell.length_c   1.000
_cell.angle_alpha   90.00
_cell.angle_beta   90.00
_cell.angle_gamma   90.00
#
_symmetry.space_group_name_H-M   'P 1'
#
loop_
_entity.id
_entity.type
_entity.pdbx_description
1 polymer ?
#
loop_
_entity_poly.entity_id
_entity_poly.type
_entity_poly.pdbx_seq_one_letter_code
_entity_poly.pdbx_strand_id
1 'polypeptide(L)'
;MQITKQPSVRTSFLTLRFRLGAALCGVLAVGHLLCLPWLWQVFDLYGIATVMQQFAAWWQPLPYLITVGIALCFALAGAYGLAYCGYLRPLPLQQPAVWCICIVFLGRGLAGTIGLFRHFETIDLLSVLVATFIGLCYIPTFRKVGRCA
;
A
#
# COMPACT_ATOMS: atom_id res chain seq x y z
N MET A 1 3.09 -40.69 -15.56
CA MET A 1 2.29 -39.75 -16.38
C MET A 1 1.87 -38.58 -15.49
N GLN A 2 2.69 -37.50 -15.43
CA GLN A 2 2.39 -36.33 -14.62
C GLN A 2 1.42 -35.45 -15.41
N ILE A 3 0.19 -35.36 -14.92
CA ILE A 3 -0.80 -34.42 -15.45
C ILE A 3 -0.43 -33.03 -14.92
N THR A 4 0.27 -32.23 -15.74
CA THR A 4 0.52 -30.82 -15.48
C THR A 4 -0.82 -30.10 -15.48
N LYS A 5 -1.38 -29.88 -14.29
CA LYS A 5 -2.59 -29.11 -14.07
C LYS A 5 -2.33 -27.65 -14.42
N GLN A 6 -2.68 -27.22 -15.64
CA GLN A 6 -2.58 -25.81 -16.04
C GLN A 6 -3.37 -24.94 -15.05
N PRO A 7 -2.78 -23.82 -14.57
CA PRO A 7 -3.50 -22.90 -13.70
C PRO A 7 -4.69 -22.31 -14.46
N SER A 8 -5.87 -22.37 -13.86
CA SER A 8 -7.06 -21.77 -14.48
C SER A 8 -6.85 -20.26 -14.65
N VAL A 9 -7.35 -19.68 -15.76
CA VAL A 9 -7.25 -18.25 -16.10
C VAL A 9 -7.63 -17.36 -14.89
N ARG A 10 -8.57 -17.79 -14.08
CA ARG A 10 -9.04 -17.11 -12.88
C ARG A 10 -7.99 -17.06 -11.75
N THR A 11 -7.17 -18.10 -11.60
CA THR A 11 -6.05 -18.11 -10.63
C THR A 11 -4.94 -17.18 -11.07
N SER A 12 -4.66 -17.10 -12.37
CA SER A 12 -3.65 -16.18 -12.94
C SER A 12 -4.03 -14.71 -12.72
N PHE A 13 -5.30 -14.34 -12.90
CA PHE A 13 -5.77 -12.97 -12.69
C PHE A 13 -5.69 -12.55 -11.21
N LEU A 14 -6.04 -13.43 -10.29
CA LEU A 14 -5.94 -13.18 -8.85
C LEU A 14 -4.49 -12.95 -8.42
N THR A 15 -3.59 -13.79 -8.90
CA THR A 15 -2.15 -13.64 -8.61
C THR A 15 -1.60 -12.35 -9.19
N LEU A 16 -2.01 -11.97 -10.40
CA LEU A 16 -1.55 -10.74 -11.07
C LEU A 16 -1.91 -9.49 -10.28
N ARG A 17 -3.16 -9.35 -9.82
CA ARG A 17 -3.57 -8.15 -9.08
C ARG A 17 -2.82 -8.00 -7.75
N PHE A 18 -2.62 -9.07 -6.97
CA PHE A 18 -1.82 -9.01 -5.75
C PHE A 18 -0.35 -8.66 -6.03
N ARG A 19 0.23 -9.14 -7.13
CA ARG A 19 1.58 -8.76 -7.57
C ARG A 19 1.67 -7.28 -7.90
N LEU A 20 0.69 -6.74 -8.64
CA LEU A 20 0.62 -5.31 -8.96
C LEU A 20 0.48 -4.46 -7.71
N GLY A 21 -0.41 -4.83 -6.78
CA GLY A 21 -0.56 -4.14 -5.50
C GLY A 21 0.72 -4.18 -4.68
N ALA A 22 1.39 -5.34 -4.60
CA ALA A 22 2.66 -5.49 -3.89
C ALA A 22 3.80 -4.67 -4.53
N ALA A 23 3.89 -4.64 -5.85
CA ALA A 23 4.88 -3.83 -6.57
C ALA A 23 4.67 -2.33 -6.32
N LEU A 24 3.41 -1.85 -6.38
CA LEU A 24 3.08 -0.46 -6.05
C LEU A 24 3.43 -0.12 -4.60
N CYS A 25 3.11 -0.98 -3.65
CA CYS A 25 3.52 -0.79 -2.26
C CYS A 25 5.05 -0.71 -2.13
N GLY A 26 5.79 -1.54 -2.86
CA GLY A 26 7.25 -1.47 -2.91
C GLY A 26 7.77 -0.13 -3.46
N VAL A 27 7.20 0.34 -4.57
CA VAL A 27 7.55 1.65 -5.16
C VAL A 27 7.24 2.78 -4.18
N LEU A 28 6.09 2.75 -3.50
CA LEU A 28 5.74 3.75 -2.50
C LEU A 28 6.67 3.72 -1.29
N ALA A 29 7.04 2.53 -0.80
CA ALA A 29 8.00 2.40 0.29
C ALA A 29 9.35 3.03 -0.06
N VAL A 30 9.90 2.70 -1.24
CA VAL A 30 11.15 3.29 -1.74
C VAL A 30 11.01 4.79 -1.95
N GLY A 31 9.90 5.26 -2.52
CA GLY A 31 9.62 6.68 -2.73
C GLY A 31 9.64 7.47 -1.42
N HIS A 32 9.04 6.97 -0.35
CA HIS A 32 9.06 7.61 0.98
C HIS A 32 10.47 7.69 1.57
N LEU A 33 11.31 6.67 1.35
CA LEU A 33 12.70 6.72 1.81
C LEU A 33 13.54 7.68 0.97
N LEU A 34 13.32 7.72 -0.35
CA LEU A 34 14.05 8.61 -1.25
C LEU A 34 13.70 10.09 -1.03
N CYS A 35 12.50 10.42 -0.55
CA CYS A 35 12.11 11.81 -0.30
C CYS A 35 12.67 12.38 1.01
N LEU A 36 13.28 11.57 1.89
CA LEU A 36 13.80 12.03 3.19
C LEU A 36 14.74 13.26 3.10
N PRO A 37 15.67 13.39 2.11
CA PRO A 37 16.51 14.56 1.99
C PRO A 37 15.75 15.86 1.65
N TRP A 38 14.60 15.73 0.98
CA TRP A 38 13.74 16.85 0.56
C TRP A 38 12.39 16.86 1.28
N LEU A 39 12.35 16.28 2.50
CA LEU A 39 11.12 16.00 3.21
C LEU A 39 10.22 17.23 3.41
N TRP A 40 10.82 18.39 3.75
CA TRP A 40 10.07 19.62 3.97
C TRP A 40 9.43 20.15 2.68
N GLN A 41 10.13 20.10 1.54
CA GLN A 41 9.55 20.48 0.25
C GLN A 41 8.39 19.56 -0.14
N VAL A 42 8.50 18.27 0.18
CA VAL A 42 7.42 17.32 -0.04
C VAL A 42 6.20 17.65 0.85
N PHE A 43 6.41 18.01 2.11
CA PHE A 43 5.33 18.43 3.00
C PHE A 43 4.64 19.72 2.54
N ASP A 44 5.41 20.69 2.02
CA ASP A 44 4.85 21.91 1.41
C ASP A 44 4.00 21.55 0.18
N LEU A 45 4.49 20.66 -0.68
CA LEU A 45 3.79 20.21 -1.87
C LEU A 45 2.44 19.53 -1.56
N TYR A 46 2.39 18.79 -0.44
CA TYR A 46 1.17 18.12 0.04
C TYR A 46 0.32 18.98 1.00
N GLY A 47 0.70 20.24 1.23
CA GLY A 47 -0.04 21.15 2.12
C GLY A 47 -0.07 20.74 3.61
N ILE A 48 0.82 19.83 4.03
CA ILE A 48 0.88 19.31 5.41
C ILE A 48 2.04 19.86 6.24
N ALA A 49 2.82 20.80 5.68
CA ALA A 49 4.00 21.34 6.33
C ALA A 49 3.70 21.97 7.70
N THR A 50 2.60 22.70 7.84
CA THR A 50 2.20 23.32 9.12
C THR A 50 1.95 22.28 10.22
N VAL A 51 1.30 21.17 9.89
CA VAL A 51 1.04 20.07 10.83
C VAL A 51 2.36 19.39 11.22
N MET A 52 3.24 19.16 10.23
CA MET A 52 4.54 18.53 10.47
C MET A 52 5.48 19.44 11.28
N GLN A 53 5.38 20.76 11.14
CA GLN A 53 6.10 21.73 11.99
C GLN A 53 5.66 21.65 13.45
N GLN A 54 4.37 21.46 13.73
CA GLN A 54 3.88 21.24 15.09
C GLN A 54 4.47 19.96 15.70
N PHE A 55 4.55 18.87 14.93
CA PHE A 55 5.20 17.64 15.39
C PHE A 55 6.71 17.83 15.61
N ALA A 56 7.39 18.56 14.72
CA ALA A 56 8.81 18.88 14.87
C ALA A 56 9.09 19.79 16.08
N ALA A 57 8.17 20.68 16.44
CA ALA A 57 8.27 21.50 17.64
C ALA A 57 8.21 20.66 18.93
N TRP A 58 7.51 19.54 18.90
CA TRP A 58 7.44 18.61 20.02
C TRP A 58 8.70 17.74 20.09
N TRP A 59 9.14 17.19 18.95
CA TRP A 59 10.36 16.40 18.80
C TRP A 59 10.86 16.48 17.37
N GLN A 60 12.01 17.11 17.18
CA GLN A 60 12.56 17.45 15.88
C GLN A 60 12.68 16.26 14.88
N PRO A 61 13.05 15.03 15.28
CA PRO A 61 13.12 13.90 14.35
C PRO A 61 11.75 13.25 14.04
N LEU A 62 10.66 13.66 14.70
CA LEU A 62 9.36 12.99 14.60
C LEU A 62 8.80 12.93 13.15
N PRO A 63 8.84 14.00 12.32
CA PRO A 63 8.39 13.93 10.93
C PRO A 63 9.16 12.89 10.09
N TYR A 64 10.45 12.75 10.32
CA TYR A 64 11.28 11.74 9.65
C TYR A 64 10.90 10.34 10.08
N LEU A 65 10.69 10.12 11.36
CA LEU A 65 10.27 8.81 11.89
C LEU A 65 8.88 8.41 11.40
N ILE A 66 7.94 9.36 11.30
CA ILE A 66 6.63 9.12 10.70
C ILE A 66 6.78 8.66 9.25
N THR A 67 7.61 9.34 8.46
CA THR A 67 7.83 9.00 7.06
C THR A 67 8.47 7.62 6.90
N VAL A 68 9.47 7.29 7.71
CA VAL A 68 10.07 5.94 7.75
C VAL A 68 9.06 4.90 8.19
N GLY A 69 8.24 5.19 9.20
CA GLY A 69 7.16 4.31 9.66
C GLY A 69 6.15 4.00 8.56
N ILE A 70 5.76 5.01 7.78
CA ILE A 70 4.88 4.86 6.61
C ILE A 70 5.57 3.98 5.54
N ALA A 71 6.85 4.21 5.25
CA ALA A 71 7.61 3.38 4.31
C ALA A 71 7.64 1.91 4.74
N LEU A 72 7.85 1.64 6.03
CA LEU A 72 7.80 0.28 6.59
C LEU A 72 6.40 -0.35 6.47
N CYS A 73 5.34 0.41 6.70
CA CYS A 73 3.97 -0.06 6.51
C CYS A 73 3.71 -0.47 5.05
N PHE A 74 4.18 0.32 4.08
CA PHE A 74 4.09 -0.04 2.66
C PHE A 74 4.92 -1.28 2.34
N ALA A 75 6.15 -1.38 2.85
CA ALA A 75 7.00 -2.55 2.65
C ALA A 75 6.35 -3.83 3.20
N LEU A 76 5.76 -3.76 4.40
CA LEU A 76 5.03 -4.87 5.00
C LEU A 76 3.79 -5.23 4.17
N ALA A 77 3.02 -4.24 3.71
CA ALA A 77 1.87 -4.49 2.84
C ALA A 77 2.31 -5.23 1.57
N GLY A 78 3.40 -4.80 0.93
CA GLY A 78 3.98 -5.48 -0.22
C GLY A 78 4.39 -6.93 0.08
N ALA A 79 5.06 -7.17 1.22
CA ALA A 79 5.46 -8.50 1.66
C ALA A 79 4.25 -9.43 1.88
N TYR A 80 3.18 -8.94 2.51
CA TYR A 80 1.94 -9.70 2.67
C TYR A 80 1.27 -10.05 1.32
N GLY A 81 1.30 -9.12 0.36
CA GLY A 81 0.80 -9.36 -1.00
C GLY A 81 1.59 -10.46 -1.72
N LEU A 82 2.92 -10.43 -1.64
CA LEU A 82 3.80 -11.46 -2.21
C LEU A 82 3.64 -12.81 -1.50
N ALA A 83 3.51 -12.82 -0.18
CA ALA A 83 3.25 -14.05 0.58
C ALA A 83 1.89 -14.66 0.24
N TYR A 84 0.87 -13.82 -0.01
CA TYR A 84 -0.45 -14.30 -0.45
C TYR A 84 -0.40 -14.98 -1.82
N CYS A 85 0.50 -14.52 -2.70
CA CYS A 85 0.77 -15.15 -4.00
C CYS A 85 1.67 -16.39 -3.93
N GLY A 86 2.25 -16.71 -2.77
CA GLY A 86 3.17 -17.85 -2.59
C GLY A 86 4.62 -17.57 -2.97
N TYR A 87 5.01 -16.30 -3.27
CA TYR A 87 6.40 -15.92 -3.53
C TYR A 87 7.25 -15.85 -2.26
N LEU A 88 6.63 -15.61 -1.12
CA LEU A 88 7.27 -15.62 0.18
C LEU A 88 6.66 -16.72 1.05
N ARG A 89 7.39 -17.10 2.11
CA ARG A 89 6.85 -17.99 3.13
C ARG A 89 5.57 -17.40 3.72
N PRO A 90 4.59 -18.23 4.07
CA PRO A 90 3.34 -17.75 4.65
C PRO A 90 3.64 -16.96 5.92
N LEU A 91 3.22 -15.69 5.94
CA LEU A 91 3.37 -14.81 7.08
C LEU A 91 2.27 -15.09 8.12
N PRO A 92 2.55 -14.88 9.41
CA PRO A 92 1.52 -15.03 10.44
C PRO A 92 0.38 -14.04 10.20
N LEU A 93 -0.84 -14.45 10.57
CA LEU A 93 -2.05 -13.61 10.43
C LEU A 93 -2.31 -13.09 9.00
N GLN A 94 -1.88 -13.82 7.97
CA GLN A 94 -1.91 -13.40 6.56
C GLN A 94 -3.31 -12.97 6.11
N GLN A 95 -4.34 -13.72 6.49
CA GLN A 95 -5.73 -13.41 6.12
C GLN A 95 -6.21 -12.07 6.72
N PRO A 96 -6.16 -11.86 8.04
CA PRO A 96 -6.56 -10.59 8.64
C PRO A 96 -5.68 -9.43 8.20
N ALA A 97 -4.38 -9.63 7.98
CA ALA A 97 -3.49 -8.58 7.47
C ALA A 97 -3.92 -8.09 6.08
N VAL A 98 -4.23 -9.00 5.15
CA VAL A 98 -4.71 -8.63 3.80
C VAL A 98 -6.05 -7.88 3.87
N TRP A 99 -6.97 -8.29 4.76
CA TRP A 99 -8.21 -7.55 4.99
C TRP A 99 -7.94 -6.15 5.55
N CYS A 100 -7.04 -6.04 6.53
CA CYS A 100 -6.66 -4.76 7.13
C CYS A 100 -6.06 -3.82 6.07
N ILE A 101 -5.13 -4.30 5.24
CA ILE A 101 -4.54 -3.55 4.13
C ILE A 101 -5.63 -3.06 3.18
N CYS A 102 -6.53 -3.95 2.76
CA CYS A 102 -7.64 -3.61 1.87
C CYS A 102 -8.50 -2.48 2.46
N ILE A 103 -8.93 -2.61 3.72
CA ILE A 103 -9.79 -1.64 4.40
C ILE A 103 -9.09 -0.29 4.55
N VAL A 104 -7.82 -0.27 4.95
CA VAL A 104 -7.05 0.96 5.13
C VAL A 104 -6.91 1.71 3.80
N PHE A 105 -6.55 1.02 2.72
CA PHE A 105 -6.37 1.65 1.42
C PHE A 105 -7.69 2.12 0.79
N LEU A 106 -8.76 1.33 0.89
CA LEU A 106 -10.09 1.75 0.41
C LEU A 106 -10.64 2.90 1.26
N GLY A 107 -10.46 2.85 2.58
CA GLY A 107 -10.83 3.94 3.49
C GLY A 107 -10.07 5.23 3.18
N ARG A 108 -8.74 5.14 2.89
CA ARG A 108 -7.92 6.29 2.45
C ARG A 108 -8.42 6.84 1.11
N GLY A 109 -8.75 5.96 0.17
CA GLY A 109 -9.31 6.35 -1.13
C GLY A 109 -10.65 7.08 -0.97
N LEU A 110 -11.56 6.55 -0.16
CA LEU A 110 -12.87 7.15 0.11
C LEU A 110 -12.73 8.51 0.81
N ALA A 111 -11.92 8.59 1.88
CA ALA A 111 -11.68 9.85 2.59
C ALA A 111 -11.05 10.90 1.68
N GLY A 112 -10.09 10.51 0.83
CA GLY A 112 -9.48 11.40 -0.14
C GLY A 112 -10.46 11.89 -1.21
N THR A 113 -11.36 11.02 -1.68
CA THR A 113 -12.43 11.42 -2.62
C THR A 113 -13.34 12.50 -2.00
N ILE A 114 -13.69 12.35 -0.72
CA ILE A 114 -14.49 13.38 -0.01
C ILE A 114 -13.69 14.70 0.10
N GLY A 115 -12.38 14.62 0.33
CA GLY A 115 -11.49 15.79 0.36
C GLY A 115 -11.43 16.53 -0.98
N LEU A 116 -11.36 15.80 -2.10
CA LEU A 116 -11.35 16.38 -3.47
C LEU A 116 -12.61 17.18 -3.80
N PHE A 117 -13.76 16.86 -3.22
CA PHE A 117 -14.99 17.68 -3.38
C PHE A 117 -14.90 19.03 -2.65
N ARG A 118 -13.98 19.19 -1.70
CA ARG A 118 -13.79 20.44 -0.95
C ARG A 118 -12.69 21.30 -1.55
N HIS A 119 -11.57 20.68 -1.90
CA HIS A 119 -10.41 21.32 -2.51
C HIS A 119 -9.81 20.35 -3.52
N PHE A 120 -9.88 20.71 -4.80
CA PHE A 120 -9.36 19.88 -5.88
C PHE A 120 -7.89 20.20 -6.12
N GLU A 121 -7.02 19.24 -5.75
CA GLU A 121 -5.60 19.28 -6.11
C GLU A 121 -5.22 18.03 -6.90
N THR A 122 -4.42 18.20 -7.96
CA THR A 122 -4.00 17.09 -8.83
C THR A 122 -3.23 16.01 -8.07
N ILE A 123 -2.45 16.41 -7.05
CA ILE A 123 -1.66 15.50 -6.22
C ILE A 123 -2.58 14.62 -5.35
N ASP A 124 -3.62 15.22 -4.79
CA ASP A 124 -4.62 14.49 -4.01
C ASP A 124 -5.37 13.50 -4.87
N LEU A 125 -5.74 13.87 -6.10
CA LEU A 125 -6.37 12.96 -7.05
C LEU A 125 -5.47 11.75 -7.33
N LEU A 126 -4.19 11.96 -7.61
CA LEU A 126 -3.25 10.87 -7.85
C LEU A 126 -3.14 9.94 -6.63
N SER A 127 -3.04 10.52 -5.42
CA SER A 127 -3.00 9.78 -4.16
C SER A 127 -4.24 8.91 -3.95
N VAL A 128 -5.43 9.47 -4.24
CA VAL A 128 -6.72 8.74 -4.15
C VAL A 128 -6.79 7.59 -5.14
N LEU A 129 -6.38 7.82 -6.39
CA LEU A 129 -6.38 6.78 -7.43
C LEU A 129 -5.44 5.63 -7.05
N VAL A 130 -4.23 5.93 -6.61
CA VAL A 130 -3.24 4.92 -6.20
C VAL A 130 -3.73 4.14 -4.98
N ALA A 131 -4.25 4.82 -3.96
CA ALA A 131 -4.77 4.16 -2.77
C ALA A 131 -5.95 3.23 -3.11
N THR A 132 -6.92 3.73 -3.89
CA THR A 132 -8.08 2.93 -4.31
C THR A 132 -7.64 1.73 -5.13
N PHE A 133 -6.71 1.90 -6.07
CA PHE A 133 -6.20 0.81 -6.88
C PHE A 133 -5.52 -0.27 -6.03
N ILE A 134 -4.65 0.12 -5.09
CA ILE A 134 -4.02 -0.83 -4.15
C ILE A 134 -5.10 -1.56 -3.35
N GLY A 135 -6.07 -0.83 -2.77
CA GLY A 135 -7.17 -1.43 -2.01
C GLY A 135 -7.94 -2.48 -2.82
N LEU A 136 -8.26 -2.18 -4.07
CA LEU A 136 -8.91 -3.13 -4.99
C LEU A 136 -8.03 -4.36 -5.29
N CYS A 137 -6.72 -4.17 -5.43
CA CYS A 137 -5.77 -5.27 -5.62
C CYS A 137 -5.75 -6.23 -4.43
N TYR A 138 -5.94 -5.73 -3.21
CA TYR A 138 -5.92 -6.50 -1.97
C TYR A 138 -7.28 -7.05 -1.53
N ILE A 139 -8.34 -6.93 -2.33
CA ILE A 139 -9.64 -7.56 -1.98
C ILE A 139 -9.41 -9.08 -1.87
N PRO A 140 -9.52 -9.66 -0.66
CA PRO A 140 -9.28 -11.07 -0.45
C PRO A 140 -10.39 -11.89 -1.07
N THR A 141 -10.02 -13.00 -1.71
CA THR A 141 -10.99 -14.01 -2.14
C THR A 141 -11.08 -15.08 -1.06
N PHE A 142 -12.28 -15.47 -0.69
CA PHE A 142 -12.56 -16.53 0.30
C PHE A 142 -11.99 -17.91 -0.09
N ARG A 143 -11.43 -18.03 -1.28
CA ARG A 143 -10.81 -19.27 -1.74
C ARG A 143 -9.37 -19.31 -1.24
N LYS A 144 -9.04 -20.29 -0.39
CA LYS A 144 -7.65 -20.64 -0.11
C LYS A 144 -6.94 -20.78 -1.45
N VAL A 145 -6.03 -19.85 -1.78
CA VAL A 145 -5.10 -20.04 -2.89
C VAL A 145 -4.30 -21.27 -2.48
N GLY A 146 -4.58 -22.39 -3.15
CA GLY A 146 -3.89 -23.63 -2.87
C GLY A 146 -2.40 -23.36 -2.97
N ARG A 147 -1.63 -23.80 -1.98
CA ARG A 147 -0.17 -23.81 -2.04
C ARG A 147 0.23 -24.36 -3.40
N CYS A 148 0.88 -23.51 -4.22
CA CYS A 148 1.70 -23.99 -5.32
C CYS A 148 2.90 -24.68 -4.65
N ALA A 149 2.80 -25.99 -4.45
CA ALA A 149 3.92 -26.86 -4.14
C ALA A 149 4.57 -27.27 -5.44
#